data_fbbc2e3633acac6d75818137a630cc18
#
_entry.id   fbbc2e3633acac6d75818137a630cc18
#
_cell.length_a   1.000
_cell.length_b   1.000
_cell.length_c   1.000
_cell.angle_alpha   90.00
_cell.angle_beta   90.00
_cell.angle_gamma   90.00
#
_symmetry.space_group_name_H-M   'P 1'
#
loop_
_entity.id
_entity.type
_entity.pdbx_description
1 polymer ?
#
loop_
_entity_poly.entity_id
_entity_poly.type
_entity_poly.pdbx_seq_one_letter_code
_entity_poly.pdbx_strand_id
1 'polypeptide(L)'
;MKTPNSGFWSDLPMDILTSVFGRLSFVDLHRAKIVCLNWYSCSKQRLLCKERPPLLILFPENDVCALYNPDEARVYKTKRDFSGIRFLANSGNWFLVLDSKSKLNIINLFSEKQIDLPPLESMNRDHYSLERVGDNEFKEVTTVLRVGRPSVIIRNAKDLRGLLWVDEKKEEYVAIWFFNVSHEIMIDYIAVCKNGEDHYRRVPPRLWFPAISDMVLRGGVSLYVSMSDQYMQKLDLSGQEGFEDLTKNDDTLMPFHPSNARRDFYETTINYNIAVTTSGEVLLVEIYFYKKTMQRRFSLFKKDPNPGPDAIINDPNPLVEVHSLGDEALLLDLGITVPADHTLGIEPNSIYFTRHDRACKRGRKPSCLDICVFNLATKNLKRFPGLSNLNLTDARWFLPS
;
A
#
# COMPACT_ATOMS: atom_id res chain seq x y z
N MET A 1 10.45 -10.22 -56.94
CA MET A 1 10.70 -11.05 -55.75
C MET A 1 9.57 -10.80 -54.74
N LYS A 2 8.69 -11.75 -54.55
CA LYS A 2 7.62 -11.65 -53.51
C LYS A 2 8.29 -11.88 -52.14
N THR A 3 8.15 -10.92 -51.25
CA THR A 3 8.53 -11.07 -49.84
C THR A 3 7.80 -12.26 -49.24
N PRO A 4 8.47 -13.14 -48.45
CA PRO A 4 7.82 -14.31 -47.88
C PRO A 4 6.74 -13.91 -46.87
N ASN A 5 5.62 -14.60 -46.93
CA ASN A 5 4.43 -14.45 -46.10
C ASN A 5 4.78 -14.26 -44.59
N SER A 6 4.70 -13.03 -44.13
CA SER A 6 4.63 -12.69 -42.70
C SER A 6 3.19 -12.82 -42.16
N GLY A 7 2.26 -13.43 -42.92
CA GLY A 7 0.83 -13.25 -42.81
C GLY A 7 0.10 -14.14 -41.81
N PHE A 8 0.65 -15.25 -41.34
CA PHE A 8 -0.16 -16.25 -40.63
C PHE A 8 -0.65 -15.85 -39.23
N TRP A 9 0.14 -15.15 -38.45
CA TRP A 9 -0.25 -14.81 -37.08
C TRP A 9 -0.99 -13.47 -36.96
N SER A 10 -0.74 -12.53 -37.84
CA SER A 10 -1.43 -11.24 -37.89
C SER A 10 -2.86 -11.35 -38.43
N ASP A 11 -3.14 -12.38 -39.23
CA ASP A 11 -4.42 -12.57 -39.93
C ASP A 11 -5.35 -13.54 -39.21
N LEU A 12 -5.02 -13.96 -38.01
CA LEU A 12 -5.89 -14.82 -37.21
C LEU A 12 -7.21 -14.11 -36.91
N PRO A 13 -8.35 -14.84 -37.08
CA PRO A 13 -9.66 -14.34 -36.69
C PRO A 13 -9.70 -13.97 -35.20
N MET A 14 -10.51 -12.95 -34.87
CA MET A 14 -10.56 -12.39 -33.53
C MET A 14 -11.01 -13.40 -32.46
N ASP A 15 -11.88 -14.33 -32.82
CA ASP A 15 -12.37 -15.43 -31.96
C ASP A 15 -11.25 -16.42 -31.61
N ILE A 16 -10.41 -16.77 -32.58
CA ILE A 16 -9.22 -17.60 -32.36
C ILE A 16 -8.20 -16.88 -31.46
N LEU A 17 -7.91 -15.60 -31.77
CA LEU A 17 -7.04 -14.78 -30.93
C LEU A 17 -7.57 -14.68 -29.50
N THR A 18 -8.87 -14.49 -29.33
CA THR A 18 -9.53 -14.43 -28.02
C THR A 18 -9.37 -15.74 -27.25
N SER A 19 -9.50 -16.88 -27.93
CA SER A 19 -9.27 -18.20 -27.34
C SER A 19 -7.80 -18.40 -26.92
N VAL A 20 -6.85 -18.02 -27.77
CA VAL A 20 -5.41 -18.07 -27.46
C VAL A 20 -5.11 -17.18 -26.25
N PHE A 21 -5.59 -15.94 -26.27
CA PHE A 21 -5.34 -14.98 -25.18
C PHE A 21 -5.99 -15.40 -23.85
N GLY A 22 -7.07 -16.18 -23.91
CA GLY A 22 -7.68 -16.76 -22.70
C GLY A 22 -6.78 -17.76 -21.96
N ARG A 23 -5.76 -18.30 -22.67
CA ARG A 23 -4.81 -19.28 -22.12
C ARG A 23 -3.44 -18.68 -21.80
N LEU A 24 -3.20 -17.41 -22.18
CA LEU A 24 -1.94 -16.75 -21.88
C LEU A 24 -1.89 -16.31 -20.42
N SER A 25 -0.68 -16.39 -19.86
CA SER A 25 -0.35 -15.73 -18.59
C SER A 25 -0.57 -14.24 -18.67
N PHE A 26 -0.69 -13.59 -17.52
CA PHE A 26 -0.79 -12.13 -17.48
C PHE A 26 0.40 -11.44 -18.19
N VAL A 27 1.60 -11.93 -17.94
CA VAL A 27 2.83 -11.37 -18.53
C VAL A 27 2.90 -11.62 -20.03
N ASP A 28 2.52 -12.83 -20.48
CA ASP A 28 2.53 -13.15 -21.89
C ASP A 28 1.41 -12.43 -22.66
N LEU A 29 0.28 -12.16 -22.03
CA LEU A 29 -0.75 -11.30 -22.58
C LEU A 29 -0.25 -9.87 -22.80
N HIS A 30 0.53 -9.33 -21.87
CA HIS A 30 1.19 -8.03 -22.05
C HIS A 30 2.25 -8.05 -23.16
N ARG A 31 2.98 -9.15 -23.32
CA ARG A 31 3.92 -9.33 -24.43
C ARG A 31 3.21 -9.47 -25.77
N ALA A 32 2.06 -10.11 -25.79
CA ALA A 32 1.26 -10.29 -27.00
C ALA A 32 0.84 -8.95 -27.65
N LYS A 33 0.69 -7.88 -26.87
CA LYS A 33 0.34 -6.53 -27.37
C LYS A 33 1.30 -6.00 -28.43
N ILE A 34 2.56 -6.41 -28.39
CA ILE A 34 3.61 -5.86 -29.30
C ILE A 34 3.77 -6.67 -30.58
N VAL A 35 3.00 -7.74 -30.77
CA VAL A 35 3.12 -8.61 -31.97
C VAL A 35 2.61 -7.92 -33.21
N CYS A 36 1.38 -7.42 -33.19
CA CYS A 36 0.77 -6.63 -34.29
C CYS A 36 -0.48 -5.88 -33.80
N LEU A 37 -1.05 -5.01 -34.65
CA LEU A 37 -2.25 -4.24 -34.30
C LEU A 37 -3.48 -5.09 -33.97
N ASN A 38 -3.68 -6.22 -34.65
CA ASN A 38 -4.78 -7.14 -34.39
C ASN A 38 -4.63 -7.76 -32.99
N TRP A 39 -3.43 -8.21 -32.66
CA TRP A 39 -3.10 -8.72 -31.33
C TRP A 39 -3.23 -7.64 -30.25
N TYR A 40 -2.79 -6.43 -30.54
CA TYR A 40 -2.95 -5.29 -29.62
C TYR A 40 -4.43 -5.02 -29.32
N SER A 41 -5.29 -4.96 -30.35
CA SER A 41 -6.72 -4.70 -30.19
C SER A 41 -7.43 -5.82 -29.39
N CYS A 42 -7.13 -7.08 -29.71
CA CYS A 42 -7.65 -8.22 -29.00
C CYS A 42 -7.19 -8.26 -27.54
N SER A 43 -5.90 -7.99 -27.30
CA SER A 43 -5.36 -7.96 -25.92
C SER A 43 -6.02 -6.86 -25.10
N LYS A 44 -6.28 -5.69 -25.68
CA LYS A 44 -6.93 -4.58 -24.98
C LYS A 44 -8.37 -4.95 -24.56
N GLN A 45 -9.14 -5.59 -25.43
CA GLN A 45 -10.48 -6.06 -25.09
C GLN A 45 -10.45 -7.08 -23.95
N ARG A 46 -9.53 -8.03 -23.99
CA ARG A 46 -9.37 -9.06 -22.94
C ARG A 46 -8.90 -8.47 -21.62
N LEU A 47 -7.99 -7.52 -21.66
CA LEU A 47 -7.50 -6.84 -20.46
C LEU A 47 -8.59 -6.00 -19.78
N LEU A 48 -9.60 -5.53 -20.51
CA LEU A 48 -10.75 -4.83 -19.94
C LEU A 48 -11.80 -5.77 -19.30
N CYS A 49 -11.82 -7.02 -19.71
CA CYS A 49 -12.88 -7.98 -19.33
C CYS A 49 -12.45 -8.99 -18.27
N LYS A 50 -11.17 -9.08 -17.94
CA LYS A 50 -10.66 -10.08 -16.99
C LYS A 50 -10.07 -9.42 -15.77
N GLU A 51 -10.67 -9.68 -14.62
CA GLU A 51 -10.02 -9.44 -13.33
C GLU A 51 -8.68 -10.20 -13.30
N ARG A 52 -7.72 -9.72 -12.56
CA ARG A 52 -6.33 -10.17 -12.65
C ARG A 52 -5.84 -10.72 -11.32
N PRO A 53 -5.03 -11.81 -11.34
CA PRO A 53 -4.47 -12.33 -10.11
C PRO A 53 -3.58 -11.28 -9.42
N PRO A 54 -3.52 -11.31 -8.09
CA PRO A 54 -2.54 -10.54 -7.37
C PRO A 54 -1.14 -11.00 -7.76
N LEU A 55 -0.29 -10.05 -8.09
CA LEU A 55 1.12 -10.27 -8.43
C LEU A 55 2.01 -9.74 -7.32
N LEU A 56 3.22 -10.29 -7.24
CA LEU A 56 4.27 -9.75 -6.41
C LEU A 56 5.30 -9.03 -7.27
N ILE A 57 5.62 -7.79 -6.89
CA ILE A 57 6.84 -7.15 -7.35
C ILE A 57 7.95 -7.48 -6.36
N LEU A 58 9.10 -7.91 -6.87
CA LEU A 58 10.26 -8.36 -6.10
C LEU A 58 11.44 -7.43 -6.37
N PHE A 59 12.16 -7.09 -5.32
CA PHE A 59 13.36 -6.25 -5.38
C PHE A 59 14.57 -7.05 -4.87
N PRO A 60 15.28 -7.77 -5.76
CA PRO A 60 16.50 -8.48 -5.39
C PRO A 60 17.63 -7.48 -5.05
N GLU A 61 18.53 -7.88 -4.14
CA GLU A 61 19.63 -7.03 -3.69
C GLU A 61 20.60 -6.65 -4.83
N ASN A 62 20.85 -7.58 -5.74
CA ASN A 62 21.86 -7.45 -6.79
C ASN A 62 21.33 -7.77 -8.19
N ASP A 63 20.02 -7.67 -8.42
CA ASP A 63 19.43 -8.00 -9.72
C ASP A 63 18.32 -7.00 -10.08
N VAL A 64 17.85 -7.11 -11.31
CA VAL A 64 16.75 -6.28 -11.84
C VAL A 64 15.46 -6.66 -11.12
N CYS A 65 14.61 -5.66 -10.88
CA CYS A 65 13.27 -5.85 -10.36
C CYS A 65 12.52 -6.94 -11.16
N ALA A 66 11.78 -7.76 -10.47
CA ALA A 66 11.09 -8.90 -11.06
C ALA A 66 9.62 -8.96 -10.63
N LEU A 67 8.79 -9.59 -11.44
CA LEU A 67 7.40 -9.92 -11.13
C LEU A 67 7.30 -11.41 -10.84
N TYR A 68 6.61 -11.77 -9.78
CA TYR A 68 6.27 -13.15 -9.48
C TYR A 68 4.76 -13.35 -9.62
N ASN A 69 4.41 -14.35 -10.44
CA ASN A 69 3.04 -14.83 -10.55
C ASN A 69 2.88 -16.07 -9.68
N PRO A 70 2.07 -16.01 -8.61
CA PRO A 70 1.88 -17.14 -7.70
C PRO A 70 1.22 -18.35 -8.34
N ASP A 71 0.29 -18.15 -9.30
CA ASP A 71 -0.43 -19.24 -9.96
C ASP A 71 0.48 -20.08 -10.86
N GLU A 72 1.45 -19.42 -11.47
CA GLU A 72 2.43 -20.06 -12.34
C GLU A 72 3.71 -20.48 -11.61
N ALA A 73 3.85 -20.08 -10.35
CA ALA A 73 5.08 -20.19 -9.56
C ALA A 73 6.33 -19.69 -10.34
N ARG A 74 6.17 -18.61 -11.10
CA ARG A 74 7.18 -18.13 -12.06
C ARG A 74 7.58 -16.69 -11.82
N VAL A 75 8.90 -16.44 -11.92
CA VAL A 75 9.50 -15.12 -11.85
C VAL A 75 9.75 -14.59 -13.25
N TYR A 76 9.35 -13.34 -13.49
CA TYR A 76 9.54 -12.60 -14.74
C TYR A 76 10.40 -11.39 -14.50
N LYS A 77 11.56 -11.28 -15.12
CA LYS A 77 12.41 -10.08 -15.05
C LYS A 77 11.77 -8.91 -15.79
N THR A 78 11.79 -7.73 -15.19
CA THR A 78 11.35 -6.50 -15.86
C THR A 78 12.39 -6.05 -16.86
N LYS A 79 11.95 -5.39 -17.95
CA LYS A 79 12.87 -4.83 -18.92
C LYS A 79 13.47 -3.49 -18.47
N ARG A 80 12.72 -2.77 -17.63
CA ARG A 80 13.13 -1.45 -17.12
C ARG A 80 14.07 -1.64 -15.94
N ASP A 81 15.16 -0.90 -15.95
CA ASP A 81 16.05 -0.82 -14.80
C ASP A 81 15.42 0.09 -13.74
N PHE A 82 15.26 -0.43 -12.55
CA PHE A 82 14.77 0.26 -11.37
C PHE A 82 15.86 0.41 -10.30
N SER A 83 17.14 0.29 -10.69
CA SER A 83 18.26 0.48 -9.77
C SER A 83 18.24 1.88 -9.17
N GLY A 84 18.49 1.97 -7.86
CA GLY A 84 18.43 3.23 -7.13
C GLY A 84 17.03 3.82 -6.91
N ILE A 85 15.97 3.12 -7.33
CA ILE A 85 14.58 3.51 -7.11
C ILE A 85 14.00 2.76 -5.91
N ARG A 86 13.36 3.50 -5.01
CA ARG A 86 12.60 2.91 -3.89
C ARG A 86 11.11 3.04 -4.14
N PHE A 87 10.41 1.93 -4.06
CA PHE A 87 8.95 1.87 -4.20
C PHE A 87 8.29 2.18 -2.85
N LEU A 88 7.39 3.15 -2.82
CA LEU A 88 6.72 3.61 -1.60
C LEU A 88 5.30 3.07 -1.49
N ALA A 89 4.53 3.10 -2.58
CA ALA A 89 3.15 2.67 -2.65
C ALA A 89 2.77 2.23 -4.07
N ASN A 90 1.61 1.62 -4.22
CA ASN A 90 1.06 1.28 -5.52
C ASN A 90 -0.46 1.41 -5.57
N SER A 91 -0.97 1.60 -6.78
CA SER A 91 -2.38 1.58 -7.14
C SER A 91 -2.51 0.95 -8.52
N GLY A 92 -3.04 -0.27 -8.59
CA GLY A 92 -3.02 -1.02 -9.84
C GLY A 92 -1.61 -1.17 -10.39
N ASN A 93 -1.43 -0.81 -11.66
CA ASN A 93 -0.14 -0.85 -12.38
C ASN A 93 0.79 0.34 -12.07
N TRP A 94 0.32 1.30 -11.27
CA TRP A 94 1.04 2.53 -10.98
C TRP A 94 1.73 2.46 -9.62
N PHE A 95 2.95 2.96 -9.56
CA PHE A 95 3.78 2.95 -8.36
C PHE A 95 4.29 4.35 -8.04
N LEU A 96 4.13 4.75 -6.80
CA LEU A 96 4.80 5.91 -6.23
C LEU A 96 6.24 5.50 -5.88
N VAL A 97 7.19 6.16 -6.49
CA VAL A 97 8.61 5.85 -6.35
C VAL A 97 9.43 7.06 -5.94
N LEU A 98 10.50 6.78 -5.23
CA LEU A 98 11.52 7.76 -4.86
C LEU A 98 12.82 7.40 -5.57
N ASP A 99 13.38 8.32 -6.32
CA ASP A 99 14.65 8.11 -7.01
C ASP A 99 15.87 8.36 -6.08
N SER A 100 17.07 8.14 -6.61
CA SER A 100 18.33 8.32 -5.88
C SER A 100 18.61 9.77 -5.46
N LYS A 101 17.92 10.75 -6.06
CA LYS A 101 17.99 12.17 -5.71
C LYS A 101 16.83 12.59 -4.81
N SER A 102 16.09 11.64 -4.27
CA SER A 102 14.91 11.88 -3.43
C SER A 102 13.82 12.71 -4.13
N LYS A 103 13.64 12.51 -5.43
CA LYS A 103 12.50 13.03 -6.19
C LYS A 103 11.41 11.97 -6.24
N LEU A 104 10.17 12.38 -5.98
CA LEU A 104 9.00 11.52 -6.11
C LEU A 104 8.46 11.51 -7.54
N ASN A 105 8.11 10.32 -8.01
CA ASN A 105 7.50 10.13 -9.31
C ASN A 105 6.44 9.04 -9.21
N ILE A 106 5.43 9.10 -10.09
CA ILE A 106 4.48 8.02 -10.29
C ILE A 106 4.84 7.34 -11.62
N ILE A 107 5.10 6.05 -11.61
CA ILE A 107 5.48 5.28 -12.80
C ILE A 107 4.49 4.15 -13.05
N ASN A 108 4.20 3.88 -14.32
CA ASN A 108 3.46 2.69 -14.69
C ASN A 108 4.43 1.55 -14.96
N LEU A 109 4.20 0.38 -14.35
CA LEU A 109 5.11 -0.76 -14.43
C LEU A 109 5.17 -1.40 -15.83
N PHE A 110 4.05 -1.35 -16.58
CA PHE A 110 3.90 -2.03 -17.87
C PHE A 110 3.95 -1.11 -19.08
N SER A 111 4.05 0.20 -18.86
CA SER A 111 4.23 1.20 -19.89
C SER A 111 5.39 2.13 -19.52
N GLU A 112 5.83 2.96 -20.45
CA GLU A 112 6.87 3.96 -20.18
C GLU A 112 6.31 5.24 -19.53
N LYS A 113 5.00 5.28 -19.25
CA LYS A 113 4.37 6.46 -18.66
C LYS A 113 4.93 6.76 -17.28
N GLN A 114 5.24 8.02 -17.07
CA GLN A 114 5.72 8.58 -15.82
C GLN A 114 5.05 9.93 -15.58
N ILE A 115 4.76 10.23 -14.34
CA ILE A 115 4.23 11.50 -13.88
C ILE A 115 5.22 12.03 -12.84
N ASP A 116 5.79 13.19 -13.14
CA ASP A 116 6.67 13.90 -12.20
C ASP A 116 5.81 14.59 -11.14
N LEU A 117 6.18 14.39 -9.89
CA LEU A 117 5.53 15.06 -8.76
C LEU A 117 6.32 16.31 -8.35
N PRO A 118 5.70 17.26 -7.66
CA PRO A 118 6.39 18.44 -7.13
C PRO A 118 7.57 18.04 -6.23
N PRO A 119 8.59 18.91 -6.06
CA PRO A 119 9.66 18.67 -5.10
C PRO A 119 9.09 18.60 -3.67
N LEU A 120 9.68 17.77 -2.82
CA LEU A 120 9.22 17.60 -1.43
C LEU A 120 9.17 18.92 -0.67
N GLU A 121 10.09 19.82 -0.99
CA GLU A 121 10.23 21.16 -0.43
C GLU A 121 9.05 22.09 -0.78
N SER A 122 8.22 21.75 -1.76
CA SER A 122 7.04 22.54 -2.14
C SER A 122 5.93 22.55 -1.07
N MET A 123 6.05 21.73 -0.02
CA MET A 123 5.12 21.70 1.13
C MET A 123 5.31 22.90 2.09
N ASN A 124 6.16 23.84 1.79
CA ASN A 124 6.44 24.98 2.68
C ASN A 124 5.22 25.88 2.90
N ARG A 125 4.93 26.22 4.16
CA ARG A 125 3.89 27.18 4.62
C ARG A 125 4.22 27.78 5.97
N ASP A 126 3.51 28.82 6.41
CA ASP A 126 3.77 29.76 7.51
C ASP A 126 4.45 29.22 8.79
N HIS A 127 4.23 27.98 9.17
CA HIS A 127 4.77 27.38 10.40
C HIS A 127 5.55 26.09 10.13
N TYR A 128 5.79 25.78 8.86
CA TYR A 128 6.49 24.59 8.44
C TYR A 128 7.34 24.88 7.20
N SER A 129 8.59 24.52 7.27
CA SER A 129 9.46 24.49 6.09
C SER A 129 10.25 23.19 6.02
N LEU A 130 10.44 22.72 4.80
CA LEU A 130 11.28 21.59 4.48
C LEU A 130 12.35 22.06 3.48
N GLU A 131 13.59 22.02 3.89
CA GLU A 131 14.74 22.46 3.10
C GLU A 131 15.64 21.26 2.81
N ARG A 132 16.07 21.10 1.57
CA ARG A 132 17.04 20.08 1.21
C ARG A 132 18.43 20.48 1.68
N VAL A 133 19.08 19.62 2.47
CA VAL A 133 20.45 19.85 2.97
C VAL A 133 21.46 18.85 2.40
N GLY A 134 20.96 17.82 1.69
CA GLY A 134 21.77 16.81 1.01
C GLY A 134 20.91 15.99 0.04
N ASP A 135 21.50 15.05 -0.67
CA ASP A 135 20.76 14.22 -1.65
C ASP A 135 19.60 13.46 -1.01
N ASN A 136 19.78 13.00 0.23
CA ASN A 136 18.80 12.19 0.95
C ASN A 136 18.42 12.79 2.31
N GLU A 137 18.80 14.04 2.57
CA GLU A 137 18.57 14.68 3.86
C GLU A 137 17.84 16.01 3.71
N PHE A 138 16.91 16.24 4.63
CA PHE A 138 16.05 17.39 4.65
C PHE A 138 16.05 17.98 6.06
N LYS A 139 16.14 19.29 6.14
CA LYS A 139 15.96 20.06 7.37
C LYS A 139 14.49 20.48 7.45
N GLU A 140 13.79 19.92 8.41
CA GLU A 140 12.43 20.29 8.77
C GLU A 140 12.46 21.34 9.88
N VAL A 141 11.78 22.44 9.65
CA VAL A 141 11.60 23.51 10.65
C VAL A 141 10.12 23.69 10.92
N THR A 142 9.72 23.52 12.18
CA THR A 142 8.34 23.67 12.61
C THR A 142 8.26 24.70 13.74
N THR A 143 7.43 25.71 13.57
CA THR A 143 7.15 26.69 14.63
C THR A 143 5.86 26.30 15.34
N VAL A 144 5.96 25.72 16.53
CA VAL A 144 4.81 25.39 17.36
C VAL A 144 4.33 26.64 18.09
N LEU A 145 3.13 27.11 17.79
CA LEU A 145 2.55 28.36 18.32
C LEU A 145 2.51 28.46 19.85
N ARG A 146 2.54 27.34 20.58
CA ARG A 146 2.47 27.34 22.06
C ARG A 146 3.83 27.40 22.77
N VAL A 147 4.91 27.05 22.10
CA VAL A 147 6.26 26.99 22.74
C VAL A 147 7.15 28.14 22.30
N GLY A 148 6.76 28.88 21.26
CA GLY A 148 7.45 30.08 20.77
C GLY A 148 8.86 29.84 20.21
N ARG A 149 9.35 28.62 20.20
CA ARG A 149 10.67 28.27 19.63
C ARG A 149 10.49 27.32 18.45
N PRO A 150 11.19 27.55 17.32
CA PRO A 150 11.18 26.64 16.21
C PRO A 150 11.83 25.29 16.60
N SER A 151 11.20 24.22 16.27
CA SER A 151 11.80 22.88 16.30
C SER A 151 12.49 22.63 14.98
N VAL A 152 13.74 22.19 15.02
CA VAL A 152 14.54 21.84 13.84
C VAL A 152 14.89 20.37 13.88
N ILE A 153 14.56 19.63 12.82
CA ILE A 153 14.79 18.20 12.73
C ILE A 153 15.43 17.87 11.40
N ILE A 154 16.41 16.97 11.42
CA ILE A 154 16.94 16.40 10.18
C ILE A 154 16.18 15.13 9.85
N ARG A 155 15.53 15.13 8.70
CA ARG A 155 14.80 14.00 8.12
C ARG A 155 15.66 13.30 7.07
N ASN A 156 15.55 11.99 7.00
CA ASN A 156 16.21 11.24 5.95
C ASN A 156 15.17 10.65 4.98
N ALA A 157 15.44 10.73 3.70
CA ALA A 157 14.55 10.20 2.66
C ALA A 157 14.21 8.72 2.83
N LYS A 158 15.10 7.93 3.49
CA LYS A 158 14.81 6.52 3.83
C LYS A 158 13.59 6.35 4.74
N ASP A 159 13.26 7.37 5.53
CA ASP A 159 12.13 7.35 6.45
C ASP A 159 10.83 7.82 5.78
N LEU A 160 10.89 8.25 4.51
CA LEU A 160 9.71 8.63 3.72
C LEU A 160 8.81 7.42 3.47
N ARG A 161 7.51 7.61 3.64
CA ARG A 161 6.44 6.65 3.33
C ARG A 161 5.45 7.30 2.39
N GLY A 162 4.68 6.48 1.69
CA GLY A 162 3.70 7.01 0.74
C GLY A 162 2.47 6.15 0.62
N LEU A 163 1.43 6.78 0.07
CA LEU A 163 0.23 6.13 -0.43
C LEU A 163 -0.04 6.67 -1.84
N LEU A 164 -0.71 5.87 -2.64
CA LEU A 164 -1.06 6.21 -4.01
C LEU A 164 -2.46 5.71 -4.33
N TRP A 165 -3.22 6.53 -5.02
CA TRP A 165 -4.42 6.14 -5.73
C TRP A 165 -4.37 6.73 -7.14
N VAL A 166 -4.76 5.93 -8.14
CA VAL A 166 -4.80 6.32 -9.54
C VAL A 166 -6.08 5.80 -10.18
N ASP A 167 -6.80 6.66 -10.87
CA ASP A 167 -7.90 6.30 -11.78
C ASP A 167 -7.45 6.55 -13.23
N GLU A 168 -7.06 5.49 -13.93
CA GLU A 168 -6.59 5.59 -15.31
C GLU A 168 -7.66 6.09 -16.29
N LYS A 169 -8.95 5.88 -15.98
CA LYS A 169 -10.05 6.28 -16.86
C LYS A 169 -10.29 7.78 -16.82
N LYS A 170 -10.10 8.37 -15.63
CA LYS A 170 -10.25 9.82 -15.43
C LYS A 170 -8.93 10.57 -15.56
N GLU A 171 -7.82 9.85 -15.68
CA GLU A 171 -6.47 10.39 -15.62
C GLU A 171 -6.19 11.18 -14.33
N GLU A 172 -6.79 10.73 -13.22
CA GLU A 172 -6.67 11.35 -11.90
C GLU A 172 -5.73 10.54 -11.00
N TYR A 173 -5.03 11.23 -10.12
CA TYR A 173 -4.26 10.60 -9.06
C TYR A 173 -4.30 11.38 -7.75
N VAL A 174 -4.04 10.67 -6.66
CA VAL A 174 -3.73 11.23 -5.34
C VAL A 174 -2.46 10.56 -4.84
N ALA A 175 -1.42 11.35 -4.64
CA ALA A 175 -0.17 10.93 -4.05
C ALA A 175 -0.03 11.53 -2.66
N ILE A 176 0.30 10.69 -1.67
CA ILE A 176 0.48 11.09 -0.29
C ILE A 176 1.85 10.65 0.16
N TRP A 177 2.54 11.52 0.92
CA TRP A 177 3.76 11.12 1.59
C TRP A 177 3.87 11.73 2.99
N PHE A 178 4.66 11.11 3.84
CA PHE A 178 4.99 11.56 5.18
C PHE A 178 6.33 10.95 5.62
N PHE A 179 6.99 11.57 6.59
CA PHE A 179 8.14 10.97 7.24
C PHE A 179 7.68 10.14 8.43
N ASN A 180 8.03 8.85 8.42
CA ASN A 180 7.75 7.98 9.56
C ASN A 180 8.74 8.27 10.69
N VAL A 181 8.24 8.76 11.80
CA VAL A 181 9.05 9.10 12.97
C VAL A 181 8.78 8.11 14.09
N SER A 182 9.83 7.54 14.63
CA SER A 182 9.74 6.79 15.88
C SER A 182 10.15 7.69 17.04
N HIS A 183 9.24 7.85 17.99
CA HIS A 183 9.40 8.40 19.32
C HIS A 183 9.48 9.93 19.49
N GLU A 184 8.69 10.36 20.47
CA GLU A 184 8.73 11.59 21.25
C GLU A 184 8.22 12.87 20.57
N ILE A 185 7.01 13.28 20.97
CA ILE A 185 6.45 14.64 20.94
C ILE A 185 6.53 15.37 19.57
N MET A 186 6.52 14.67 18.47
CA MET A 186 6.62 15.29 17.16
C MET A 186 5.36 15.11 16.33
N ILE A 187 4.97 16.21 15.72
CA ILE A 187 3.83 16.26 14.82
C ILE A 187 4.29 15.69 13.48
N ASP A 188 3.71 14.56 13.07
CA ASP A 188 3.87 14.05 11.73
C ASP A 188 3.00 14.84 10.76
N TYR A 189 3.59 15.34 9.69
CA TYR A 189 2.87 16.03 8.64
C TYR A 189 2.59 15.08 7.48
N ILE A 190 1.37 15.14 6.99
CA ILE A 190 0.94 14.40 5.82
C ILE A 190 0.87 15.38 4.65
N ALA A 191 1.60 15.10 3.60
CA ALA A 191 1.60 15.87 2.37
C ALA A 191 0.76 15.17 1.31
N VAL A 192 -0.13 15.89 0.66
CA VAL A 192 -1.05 15.40 -0.38
C VAL A 192 -0.85 16.21 -1.63
N CYS A 193 -0.75 15.52 -2.78
CA CYS A 193 -0.75 16.13 -4.10
C CYS A 193 -1.78 15.42 -4.99
N LYS A 194 -2.59 16.19 -5.69
CA LYS A 194 -3.56 15.70 -6.67
C LYS A 194 -3.15 16.11 -8.08
N ASN A 195 -3.85 15.54 -9.05
CA ASN A 195 -3.66 15.88 -10.45
C ASN A 195 -3.76 17.39 -10.70
N GLY A 196 -2.76 17.94 -11.41
CA GLY A 196 -2.70 19.36 -11.74
C GLY A 196 -2.16 20.29 -10.64
N GLU A 197 -1.80 19.78 -9.47
CA GLU A 197 -1.17 20.58 -8.40
C GLU A 197 0.35 20.65 -8.61
N ASP A 198 0.92 21.83 -8.39
CA ASP A 198 2.37 22.12 -8.50
C ASP A 198 3.09 22.15 -7.15
N HIS A 199 2.35 21.92 -6.06
CA HIS A 199 2.85 21.84 -4.70
C HIS A 199 2.08 20.83 -3.88
N TYR A 200 2.65 20.42 -2.73
CA TYR A 200 1.96 19.56 -1.77
C TYR A 200 1.10 20.38 -0.82
N ARG A 201 -0.14 19.95 -0.64
CA ARG A 201 -1.00 20.46 0.43
C ARG A 201 -0.73 19.69 1.71
N ARG A 202 -0.61 20.41 2.80
CA ARG A 202 -0.44 19.82 4.12
C ARG A 202 -1.79 19.50 4.73
N VAL A 203 -1.97 18.26 5.19
CA VAL A 203 -3.04 17.93 6.11
C VAL A 203 -2.69 18.50 7.47
N PRO A 204 -3.50 19.42 8.03
CA PRO A 204 -3.20 20.00 9.32
C PRO A 204 -3.27 18.92 10.39
N PRO A 205 -2.22 18.78 11.23
CA PRO A 205 -2.30 17.89 12.37
C PRO A 205 -3.35 18.43 13.36
N ARG A 206 -4.11 17.53 13.97
CA ARG A 206 -4.78 17.89 15.23
C ARG A 206 -3.73 18.25 16.28
N LEU A 207 -4.03 19.20 17.14
CA LEU A 207 -3.12 19.85 18.10
C LEU A 207 -2.46 18.91 19.14
N TRP A 208 -2.30 17.64 18.96
CA TRP A 208 -1.67 16.70 19.91
C TRP A 208 -1.51 15.29 19.28
N PHE A 209 -0.95 15.21 18.07
CA PHE A 209 -0.80 13.91 17.44
C PHE A 209 0.41 13.15 17.97
N PRO A 210 0.17 11.98 18.52
CA PRO A 210 1.17 10.92 18.57
C PRO A 210 1.49 10.45 17.14
N ALA A 211 2.61 9.77 17.00
CA ALA A 211 3.12 9.30 15.72
C ALA A 211 2.07 8.49 14.93
N ILE A 212 2.07 8.64 13.61
CA ILE A 212 1.24 7.85 12.70
C ILE A 212 1.70 6.39 12.76
N SER A 213 0.77 5.49 13.09
CA SER A 213 1.03 4.06 13.12
C SER A 213 0.80 3.40 11.76
N ASP A 214 -0.27 3.79 11.09
CA ASP A 214 -0.62 3.27 9.77
C ASP A 214 -1.62 4.18 9.06
N MET A 215 -1.70 4.06 7.71
CA MET A 215 -2.64 4.81 6.89
C MET A 215 -3.16 3.98 5.73
N VAL A 216 -4.42 4.24 5.35
CA VAL A 216 -5.06 3.65 4.17
C VAL A 216 -5.78 4.73 3.37
N LEU A 217 -5.52 4.79 2.07
CA LEU A 217 -6.21 5.65 1.12
C LEU A 217 -7.22 4.84 0.32
N ARG A 218 -8.49 5.23 0.36
CA ARG A 218 -9.56 4.57 -0.36
C ARG A 218 -10.23 5.50 -1.36
N GLY A 219 -10.33 5.03 -2.62
CA GLY A 219 -11.03 5.75 -3.70
C GLY A 219 -10.49 7.15 -4.00
N GLY A 220 -9.26 7.47 -3.59
CA GLY A 220 -8.67 8.79 -3.78
C GLY A 220 -9.28 9.91 -2.94
N VAL A 221 -10.33 9.64 -2.16
CA VAL A 221 -11.07 10.67 -1.40
C VAL A 221 -11.05 10.44 0.10
N SER A 222 -10.97 9.20 0.58
CA SER A 222 -11.00 8.91 2.01
C SER A 222 -9.63 8.45 2.50
N LEU A 223 -9.03 9.20 3.42
CA LEU A 223 -7.79 8.84 4.09
C LEU A 223 -8.09 8.45 5.54
N TYR A 224 -7.76 7.21 5.87
CA TYR A 224 -7.83 6.68 7.22
C TYR A 224 -6.44 6.72 7.83
N VAL A 225 -6.30 7.32 9.01
CA VAL A 225 -5.03 7.48 9.72
C VAL A 225 -5.15 6.86 11.09
N SER A 226 -4.35 5.85 11.38
CA SER A 226 -4.22 5.27 12.72
C SER A 226 -3.01 5.87 13.42
N MET A 227 -3.18 6.20 14.70
CA MET A 227 -2.16 6.87 15.51
C MET A 227 -1.69 5.96 16.65
N SER A 228 -0.51 6.28 17.20
CA SER A 228 0.10 5.47 18.26
C SER A 228 -0.62 5.56 19.60
N ASP A 229 -1.43 6.60 19.82
CA ASP A 229 -2.30 6.76 21.00
C ASP A 229 -3.64 6.01 20.88
N GLN A 230 -3.73 5.18 19.83
CA GLN A 230 -4.85 4.29 19.61
C GLN A 230 -6.11 4.97 19.08
N TYR A 231 -5.97 6.16 18.50
CA TYR A 231 -7.06 6.82 17.78
C TYR A 231 -6.94 6.60 16.28
N MET A 232 -8.07 6.60 15.62
CA MET A 232 -8.15 6.62 14.18
C MET A 232 -8.88 7.89 13.72
N GLN A 233 -8.37 8.51 12.68
CA GLN A 233 -8.94 9.67 12.03
C GLN A 233 -9.34 9.31 10.59
N LYS A 234 -10.51 9.79 10.16
CA LYS A 234 -10.94 9.71 8.78
C LYS A 234 -10.98 11.12 8.20
N LEU A 235 -10.26 11.33 7.12
CA LEU A 235 -10.18 12.61 6.42
C LEU A 235 -10.82 12.50 5.05
N ASP A 236 -11.64 13.47 4.69
CA ASP A 236 -12.11 13.65 3.33
C ASP A 236 -11.12 14.53 2.55
N LEU A 237 -10.61 13.97 1.47
CA LEU A 237 -9.69 14.66 0.57
C LEU A 237 -10.40 15.26 -0.65
N SER A 238 -11.74 15.16 -0.77
CA SER A 238 -12.47 15.62 -1.97
C SER A 238 -12.42 17.13 -2.15
N GLY A 239 -12.30 17.91 -1.06
CA GLY A 239 -12.25 19.36 -1.09
C GLY A 239 -11.09 19.94 -1.90
N GLN A 240 -11.36 21.06 -2.61
CA GLN A 240 -10.32 21.79 -3.35
C GLN A 240 -9.48 22.69 -2.44
N GLU A 241 -10.07 23.25 -1.39
CA GLU A 241 -9.41 24.23 -0.51
C GLU A 241 -8.95 23.66 0.83
N GLY A 242 -9.26 22.40 1.14
CA GLY A 242 -8.91 21.84 2.45
C GLY A 242 -9.30 20.38 2.61
N PHE A 243 -8.95 19.86 3.76
CA PHE A 243 -9.31 18.50 4.17
C PHE A 243 -10.38 18.58 5.25
N GLU A 244 -11.47 17.87 5.07
CA GLU A 244 -12.49 17.76 6.09
C GLU A 244 -12.19 16.60 7.03
N ASP A 245 -12.14 16.89 8.32
CA ASP A 245 -12.02 15.86 9.35
C ASP A 245 -13.42 15.33 9.68
N LEU A 246 -13.78 14.23 9.05
CA LEU A 246 -15.07 13.58 9.25
C LEU A 246 -15.23 12.95 10.64
N THR A 247 -14.14 12.87 11.41
CA THR A 247 -14.17 12.31 12.76
C THR A 247 -14.78 13.22 13.80
N LYS A 248 -14.88 14.52 13.53
CA LYS A 248 -15.48 15.47 14.49
C LYS A 248 -16.95 15.22 14.74
N ASN A 249 -17.64 14.64 13.78
CA ASN A 249 -19.09 14.42 13.80
C ASN A 249 -19.46 12.95 13.91
N ASP A 250 -18.46 12.06 13.99
CA ASP A 250 -18.68 10.63 13.96
C ASP A 250 -18.16 10.03 15.28
N ASP A 251 -19.07 9.64 16.17
CA ASP A 251 -18.78 8.84 17.36
C ASP A 251 -18.18 7.45 17.01
N THR A 252 -17.92 7.22 15.70
CA THR A 252 -17.42 5.96 15.17
C THR A 252 -15.92 5.80 15.25
N LEU A 253 -15.18 6.78 15.80
CA LEU A 253 -13.74 6.65 15.94
C LEU A 253 -13.37 5.78 17.11
N MET A 254 -12.71 4.75 16.75
CA MET A 254 -12.28 3.71 17.66
C MET A 254 -11.03 4.12 18.42
N PRO A 255 -11.05 4.16 19.75
CA PRO A 255 -9.84 3.90 20.50
C PRO A 255 -9.46 2.43 20.24
N PHE A 256 -8.27 2.24 19.66
CA PHE A 256 -7.71 0.92 19.48
C PHE A 256 -7.11 0.45 20.80
N HIS A 257 -7.89 -0.06 21.73
CA HIS A 257 -7.35 -0.80 22.85
C HIS A 257 -7.72 -2.27 22.74
N PRO A 258 -6.78 -3.11 22.32
CA PRO A 258 -6.96 -4.52 22.55
C PRO A 258 -6.86 -4.73 24.05
N SER A 259 -7.84 -5.45 24.57
CA SER A 259 -7.97 -5.84 25.97
C SER A 259 -6.63 -6.16 26.66
N ASN A 260 -6.59 -5.89 27.94
CA ASN A 260 -5.59 -6.17 28.98
C ASN A 260 -5.03 -7.61 29.06
N ALA A 261 -4.83 -8.30 27.94
CA ALA A 261 -4.09 -9.55 27.94
C ALA A 261 -2.67 -9.27 28.43
N ARG A 262 -2.31 -9.83 29.57
CA ARG A 262 -0.95 -9.78 30.13
C ARG A 262 0.03 -10.20 29.03
N ARG A 263 0.77 -9.23 28.50
CA ARG A 263 1.64 -9.39 27.34
C ARG A 263 3.03 -9.72 27.84
N ASP A 264 3.54 -10.83 27.36
CA ASP A 264 4.96 -11.13 27.53
C ASP A 264 5.76 -10.36 26.45
N PHE A 265 6.02 -9.08 26.74
CA PHE A 265 6.66 -8.14 25.81
C PHE A 265 8.07 -8.56 25.37
N TYR A 266 8.72 -9.45 26.10
CA TYR A 266 10.09 -9.89 25.79
C TYR A 266 10.13 -10.89 24.63
N GLU A 267 9.10 -11.71 24.47
CA GLU A 267 9.06 -12.82 23.52
C GLU A 267 8.18 -12.55 22.29
N THR A 268 7.27 -11.57 22.38
CA THR A 268 6.29 -11.27 21.33
C THR A 268 6.40 -9.83 20.88
N THR A 269 6.48 -9.63 19.55
CA THR A 269 6.32 -8.30 18.95
C THR A 269 4.92 -8.20 18.38
N ILE A 270 4.21 -7.11 18.68
CA ILE A 270 2.88 -6.83 18.16
C ILE A 270 2.98 -5.61 17.24
N ASN A 271 2.43 -5.74 16.03
CA ASN A 271 2.27 -4.65 15.10
C ASN A 271 0.78 -4.44 14.83
N TYR A 272 0.40 -3.17 14.69
CA TYR A 272 -0.96 -2.75 14.41
C TYR A 272 -1.02 -2.17 13.03
N ASN A 273 -1.96 -2.66 12.23
CA ASN A 273 -2.27 -2.11 10.91
C ASN A 273 -3.77 -1.89 10.82
N ILE A 274 -4.18 -1.04 9.90
CA ILE A 274 -5.59 -0.86 9.58
C ILE A 274 -5.86 -1.38 8.17
N ALA A 275 -7.09 -1.83 7.94
CA ALA A 275 -7.56 -2.19 6.63
C ALA A 275 -9.00 -1.71 6.44
N VAL A 276 -9.39 -1.49 5.19
CA VAL A 276 -10.76 -1.08 4.84
C VAL A 276 -11.36 -2.15 3.93
N THR A 277 -12.51 -2.67 4.33
CA THR A 277 -13.24 -3.70 3.59
C THR A 277 -13.86 -3.16 2.31
N THR A 278 -14.30 -4.04 1.41
CA THR A 278 -15.05 -3.64 0.21
C THR A 278 -16.31 -2.84 0.57
N SER A 279 -16.98 -3.17 1.67
CA SER A 279 -18.13 -2.44 2.19
C SER A 279 -17.79 -1.08 2.82
N GLY A 280 -16.49 -0.81 3.11
CA GLY A 280 -16.06 0.43 3.77
C GLY A 280 -15.91 0.33 5.27
N GLU A 281 -16.10 -0.85 5.83
CA GLU A 281 -15.85 -1.09 7.24
C GLU A 281 -14.34 -1.08 7.52
N VAL A 282 -13.96 -0.53 8.66
CA VAL A 282 -12.54 -0.48 9.06
C VAL A 282 -12.23 -1.64 9.97
N LEU A 283 -11.14 -2.31 9.67
CA LEU A 283 -10.59 -3.40 10.47
C LEU A 283 -9.28 -2.95 11.13
N LEU A 284 -9.12 -3.27 12.39
CA LEU A 284 -7.82 -3.31 13.06
C LEU A 284 -7.21 -4.69 12.83
N VAL A 285 -5.96 -4.73 12.38
CA VAL A 285 -5.22 -5.96 12.15
C VAL A 285 -4.05 -6.01 13.12
N GLU A 286 -4.13 -6.89 14.08
CA GLU A 286 -3.04 -7.19 15.01
C GLU A 286 -2.21 -8.34 14.48
N ILE A 287 -0.90 -8.14 14.42
CA ILE A 287 0.06 -9.16 13.99
C ILE A 287 0.97 -9.48 15.16
N TYR A 288 0.83 -10.67 15.68
CA TYR A 288 1.69 -11.21 16.73
C TYR A 288 2.84 -11.98 16.09
N PHE A 289 4.06 -11.60 16.42
CA PHE A 289 5.26 -12.32 16.03
C PHE A 289 5.98 -12.88 17.24
N TYR A 290 6.02 -14.19 17.34
CA TYR A 290 6.66 -14.93 18.43
C TYR A 290 8.13 -15.19 18.06
N LYS A 291 9.05 -14.49 18.69
CA LYS A 291 10.50 -14.51 18.34
C LYS A 291 11.15 -15.89 18.49
N LYS A 292 10.76 -16.67 19.49
CA LYS A 292 11.30 -18.01 19.74
C LYS A 292 10.90 -19.03 18.68
N THR A 293 9.63 -19.01 18.28
CA THR A 293 9.07 -20.00 17.35
C THR A 293 9.04 -19.50 15.92
N MET A 294 9.34 -18.22 15.69
CA MET A 294 9.20 -17.52 14.41
C MET A 294 7.77 -17.63 13.83
N GLN A 295 6.80 -17.92 14.68
CA GLN A 295 5.40 -18.05 14.29
C GLN A 295 4.69 -16.69 14.28
N ARG A 296 3.67 -16.60 13.44
CA ARG A 296 2.77 -15.45 13.37
C ARG A 296 1.34 -15.86 13.66
N ARG A 297 0.64 -14.93 14.28
CA ARG A 297 -0.82 -14.99 14.48
C ARG A 297 -1.41 -13.66 14.06
N PHE A 298 -2.54 -13.70 13.41
CA PHE A 298 -3.34 -12.54 13.07
C PHE A 298 -4.64 -12.56 13.86
N SER A 299 -5.00 -11.41 14.40
CA SER A 299 -6.33 -11.14 14.96
C SER A 299 -6.88 -9.88 14.29
N LEU A 300 -8.12 -9.95 13.85
CA LEU A 300 -8.83 -8.85 13.24
C LEU A 300 -9.93 -8.39 14.17
N PHE A 301 -10.10 -7.09 14.28
CA PHE A 301 -11.14 -6.49 15.10
C PHE A 301 -11.88 -5.43 14.30
N LYS A 302 -13.14 -5.20 14.62
CA LYS A 302 -13.94 -4.10 14.12
C LYS A 302 -14.71 -3.48 15.27
N LYS A 303 -15.27 -2.29 15.06
CA LYS A 303 -16.19 -1.67 16.00
C LYS A 303 -17.41 -2.58 16.19
N ASP A 304 -17.83 -2.77 17.44
CA ASP A 304 -19.07 -3.47 17.72
C ASP A 304 -20.25 -2.61 17.24
N PRO A 305 -21.08 -3.10 16.31
CA PRO A 305 -22.23 -2.35 15.82
C PRO A 305 -23.36 -2.24 16.88
N ASN A 306 -23.39 -3.14 17.86
CA ASN A 306 -24.44 -3.21 18.88
C ASN A 306 -23.86 -3.45 20.28
N PRO A 307 -23.06 -2.51 20.81
CA PRO A 307 -22.47 -2.67 22.12
C PRO A 307 -23.55 -2.71 23.20
N GLY A 308 -23.48 -3.71 24.08
CA GLY A 308 -24.36 -3.78 25.24
C GLY A 308 -24.10 -2.61 26.19
N PRO A 309 -25.11 -2.24 27.04
CA PRO A 309 -25.00 -1.08 27.94
C PRO A 309 -23.82 -1.18 28.90
N ASP A 310 -23.48 -2.39 29.37
CA ASP A 310 -22.33 -2.61 30.25
C ASP A 310 -20.98 -2.47 29.51
N ALA A 311 -20.95 -2.76 28.21
CA ALA A 311 -19.76 -2.59 27.38
C ALA A 311 -19.43 -1.11 27.21
N ILE A 312 -20.43 -0.25 26.98
CA ILE A 312 -20.26 1.20 26.79
C ILE A 312 -19.74 1.89 28.06
N ILE A 313 -20.11 1.40 29.25
CA ILE A 313 -19.64 1.96 30.53
C ILE A 313 -18.13 1.71 30.70
N ASN A 314 -17.65 0.55 30.28
CA ASN A 314 -16.25 0.15 30.45
C ASN A 314 -15.35 0.58 29.28
N ASP A 315 -15.90 0.66 28.07
CA ASP A 315 -15.23 1.07 26.85
C ASP A 315 -16.26 1.77 25.93
N PRO A 316 -16.12 3.08 25.67
CA PRO A 316 -17.06 3.81 24.83
C PRO A 316 -17.08 3.32 23.38
N ASN A 317 -16.10 2.56 22.95
CA ASN A 317 -15.99 2.02 21.60
C ASN A 317 -15.48 0.56 21.62
N PRO A 318 -16.28 -0.38 22.07
CA PRO A 318 -15.84 -1.75 22.18
C PRO A 318 -15.57 -2.36 20.81
N LEU A 319 -14.50 -3.16 20.75
CA LEU A 319 -14.11 -3.90 19.56
C LEU A 319 -14.61 -5.35 19.66
N VAL A 320 -15.06 -5.87 18.53
CA VAL A 320 -15.40 -7.28 18.38
C VAL A 320 -14.40 -7.96 17.45
N GLU A 321 -13.94 -9.17 17.84
CA GLU A 321 -13.03 -9.95 17.01
C GLU A 321 -13.75 -10.48 15.76
N VAL A 322 -13.12 -10.29 14.60
CA VAL A 322 -13.58 -10.79 13.31
C VAL A 322 -12.86 -12.09 13.01
N HIS A 323 -13.57 -13.20 13.11
CA HIS A 323 -12.99 -14.52 12.90
C HIS A 323 -12.96 -14.95 11.43
N SER A 324 -13.68 -14.25 10.56
CA SER A 324 -13.75 -14.54 9.13
C SER A 324 -13.97 -13.28 8.31
N LEU A 325 -13.29 -13.22 7.16
CA LEU A 325 -13.52 -12.22 6.11
C LEU A 325 -14.60 -12.66 5.12
N GLY A 326 -15.22 -13.84 5.32
CA GLY A 326 -16.18 -14.39 4.36
C GLY A 326 -15.54 -14.63 2.99
N ASP A 327 -16.21 -14.13 1.95
CA ASP A 327 -15.77 -14.23 0.55
C ASP A 327 -14.78 -13.10 0.17
N GLU A 328 -14.08 -12.53 1.12
CA GLU A 328 -13.05 -11.52 0.88
C GLU A 328 -11.66 -12.03 1.27
N ALA A 329 -10.64 -11.43 0.66
CA ALA A 329 -9.24 -11.57 1.02
C ALA A 329 -8.65 -10.21 1.38
N LEU A 330 -7.81 -10.16 2.40
CA LEU A 330 -7.10 -8.96 2.81
C LEU A 330 -5.73 -8.88 2.12
N LEU A 331 -5.50 -7.84 1.35
CA LEU A 331 -4.17 -7.45 0.86
C LEU A 331 -3.56 -6.49 1.88
N LEU A 332 -2.82 -7.03 2.84
CA LEU A 332 -2.31 -6.24 3.96
C LEU A 332 -1.38 -5.12 3.52
N ASP A 333 -0.55 -5.35 2.49
CA ASP A 333 0.36 -4.33 1.95
C ASP A 333 -0.39 -3.09 1.41
N LEU A 334 -1.63 -3.26 0.96
CA LEU A 334 -2.50 -2.18 0.47
C LEU A 334 -3.47 -1.67 1.55
N GLY A 335 -3.74 -2.46 2.59
CA GLY A 335 -4.73 -2.16 3.62
C GLY A 335 -6.18 -2.22 3.14
N ILE A 336 -6.47 -3.04 2.16
CA ILE A 336 -7.81 -3.21 1.61
C ILE A 336 -8.19 -4.68 1.52
N THR A 337 -9.48 -4.97 1.62
CA THR A 337 -10.00 -6.26 1.20
C THR A 337 -10.45 -6.21 -0.26
N VAL A 338 -10.44 -7.37 -0.88
CA VAL A 338 -10.93 -7.61 -2.26
C VAL A 338 -11.81 -8.84 -2.26
N PRO A 339 -12.79 -8.96 -3.19
CA PRO A 339 -13.54 -10.19 -3.34
C PRO A 339 -12.62 -11.36 -3.64
N ALA A 340 -12.90 -12.51 -3.03
CA ALA A 340 -12.20 -13.74 -3.37
C ALA A 340 -12.62 -14.21 -4.77
N ASP A 341 -11.65 -14.73 -5.49
CA ASP A 341 -11.87 -15.32 -6.82
C ASP A 341 -10.89 -16.46 -7.04
N HIS A 342 -11.39 -17.68 -7.01
CA HIS A 342 -10.58 -18.87 -7.23
C HIS A 342 -9.95 -18.93 -8.63
N THR A 343 -10.58 -18.29 -9.63
CA THR A 343 -10.04 -18.26 -11.00
C THR A 343 -8.80 -17.34 -11.10
N LEU A 344 -8.66 -16.43 -10.13
CA LEU A 344 -7.54 -15.50 -10.00
C LEU A 344 -6.56 -15.92 -8.90
N GLY A 345 -6.77 -17.07 -8.28
CA GLY A 345 -5.94 -17.50 -7.16
C GLY A 345 -6.10 -16.64 -5.89
N ILE A 346 -7.19 -15.86 -5.79
CA ILE A 346 -7.52 -15.09 -4.59
C ILE A 346 -8.31 -15.99 -3.64
N GLU A 347 -7.64 -16.50 -2.62
CA GLU A 347 -8.23 -17.40 -1.66
C GLU A 347 -9.15 -16.63 -0.68
N PRO A 348 -10.40 -17.09 -0.45
CA PRO A 348 -11.29 -16.46 0.50
C PRO A 348 -10.74 -16.56 1.93
N ASN A 349 -11.18 -15.64 2.78
CA ASN A 349 -10.85 -15.65 4.19
C ASN A 349 -9.33 -15.69 4.48
N SER A 350 -8.55 -15.00 3.64
CA SER A 350 -7.09 -15.07 3.64
C SER A 350 -6.44 -13.69 3.70
N ILE A 351 -5.24 -13.63 4.28
CA ILE A 351 -4.42 -12.42 4.40
C ILE A 351 -3.15 -12.60 3.58
N TYR A 352 -2.99 -11.77 2.57
CA TYR A 352 -1.80 -11.66 1.73
C TYR A 352 -0.86 -10.60 2.32
N PHE A 353 0.37 -10.95 2.61
CA PHE A 353 1.35 -10.02 3.18
C PHE A 353 2.77 -10.33 2.75
N THR A 354 3.62 -9.31 2.75
CA THR A 354 5.06 -9.45 2.47
C THR A 354 5.91 -9.17 3.71
N ARG A 355 5.36 -8.41 4.65
CA ARG A 355 6.00 -8.04 5.92
C ARG A 355 4.94 -7.77 6.98
N HIS A 356 5.34 -7.72 8.24
CA HIS A 356 4.43 -7.49 9.36
C HIS A 356 4.32 -6.02 9.78
N ASP A 357 5.10 -5.13 9.17
CA ASP A 357 5.01 -3.69 9.41
C ASP A 357 5.01 -2.94 8.07
N ARG A 358 3.91 -2.27 7.73
CA ARG A 358 3.89 -1.31 6.63
C ARG A 358 4.71 -0.07 6.95
N ALA A 359 4.71 0.33 8.22
CA ALA A 359 5.53 1.40 8.75
C ALA A 359 6.75 0.80 9.47
N CYS A 360 7.89 0.72 8.77
CA CYS A 360 9.13 0.27 9.40
C CYS A 360 9.51 1.22 10.55
N LYS A 361 9.51 0.72 11.79
CA LYS A 361 9.91 1.52 12.95
C LYS A 361 11.41 1.82 12.88
N ARG A 362 11.77 3.09 13.07
CA ARG A 362 13.15 3.60 13.04
C ARG A 362 14.07 2.79 13.95
N GLY A 363 15.27 2.48 13.47
CA GLY A 363 16.32 1.80 14.26
C GLY A 363 16.20 0.29 14.37
N ARG A 364 15.15 -0.32 13.84
CA ARG A 364 15.09 -1.79 13.66
C ARG A 364 15.56 -2.15 12.26
N LYS A 365 16.32 -3.24 12.14
CA LYS A 365 16.58 -3.86 10.84
C LYS A 365 15.24 -4.01 10.12
N PRO A 366 15.17 -3.82 8.78
CA PRO A 366 13.95 -4.11 8.02
C PRO A 366 13.42 -5.46 8.51
N SER A 367 12.13 -5.50 8.83
CA SER A 367 11.51 -6.75 9.22
C SER A 367 11.80 -7.78 8.15
N CYS A 368 12.21 -8.98 8.54
CA CYS A 368 12.42 -10.06 7.59
C CYS A 368 11.23 -10.14 6.65
N LEU A 369 11.49 -10.05 5.36
CA LEU A 369 10.49 -10.33 4.35
C LEU A 369 9.99 -11.76 4.57
N ASP A 370 8.68 -11.90 4.65
CA ASP A 370 8.03 -13.20 4.78
C ASP A 370 6.78 -13.20 3.91
N ILE A 371 7.00 -13.50 2.64
CA ILE A 371 5.96 -13.48 1.62
C ILE A 371 5.06 -14.69 1.80
N CYS A 372 3.84 -14.46 2.26
CA CYS A 372 2.93 -15.52 2.65
C CYS A 372 1.47 -15.16 2.39
N VAL A 373 0.63 -16.19 2.39
CA VAL A 373 -0.82 -16.11 2.53
C VAL A 373 -1.20 -16.85 3.81
N PHE A 374 -1.93 -16.18 4.71
CA PHE A 374 -2.44 -16.76 5.94
C PHE A 374 -3.94 -16.94 5.84
N ASN A 375 -4.42 -18.15 6.04
CA ASN A 375 -5.86 -18.43 6.06
C ASN A 375 -6.40 -18.33 7.49
N LEU A 376 -7.42 -17.48 7.68
CA LEU A 376 -7.99 -17.18 9.00
C LEU A 376 -8.73 -18.37 9.63
N ALA A 377 -9.35 -19.24 8.84
CA ALA A 377 -10.10 -20.39 9.35
C ALA A 377 -9.16 -21.53 9.76
N THR A 378 -8.24 -21.90 8.87
CA THR A 378 -7.35 -23.04 9.10
C THR A 378 -6.10 -22.70 9.89
N LYS A 379 -5.81 -21.40 10.07
CA LYS A 379 -4.58 -20.86 10.67
C LYS A 379 -3.29 -21.29 9.95
N ASN A 380 -3.42 -21.75 8.71
CA ASN A 380 -2.30 -22.20 7.90
C ASN A 380 -1.61 -21.05 7.18
N LEU A 381 -0.30 -21.16 7.06
CA LEU A 381 0.57 -20.27 6.31
C LEU A 381 1.02 -20.96 5.02
N LYS A 382 0.69 -20.38 3.88
CA LYS A 382 1.16 -20.80 2.55
C LYS A 382 2.34 -19.92 2.16
N ARG A 383 3.49 -20.53 1.93
CA ARG A 383 4.69 -19.90 1.38
C ARG A 383 4.84 -20.26 -0.09
N PHE A 384 5.55 -19.41 -0.83
CA PHE A 384 5.73 -19.61 -2.27
C PHE A 384 7.07 -20.27 -2.55
N PRO A 385 7.05 -21.50 -3.12
CA PRO A 385 8.29 -22.17 -3.55
C PRO A 385 9.01 -21.32 -4.59
N GLY A 386 10.34 -21.30 -4.53
CA GLY A 386 11.16 -20.53 -5.47
C GLY A 386 11.47 -19.08 -5.05
N LEU A 387 10.78 -18.53 -4.06
CA LEU A 387 11.15 -17.22 -3.49
C LEU A 387 12.18 -17.33 -2.37
N SER A 388 12.26 -18.48 -1.70
CA SER A 388 13.19 -18.71 -0.58
C SER A 388 14.67 -18.61 -0.95
N ASN A 389 14.99 -18.77 -2.22
CA ASN A 389 16.38 -18.71 -2.73
C ASN A 389 16.77 -17.30 -3.23
N LEU A 390 15.82 -16.33 -3.19
CA LEU A 390 16.08 -14.98 -3.62
C LEU A 390 16.47 -14.11 -2.43
N ASN A 391 17.61 -13.44 -2.55
CA ASN A 391 18.01 -12.41 -1.58
C ASN A 391 17.25 -11.12 -1.92
N LEU A 392 16.10 -10.90 -1.26
CA LEU A 392 15.22 -9.79 -1.54
C LEU A 392 15.42 -8.67 -0.52
N THR A 393 15.50 -7.44 -0.99
CA THR A 393 15.50 -6.23 -0.15
C THR A 393 14.09 -5.75 0.16
N ASP A 394 13.16 -5.93 -0.78
CA ASP A 394 11.75 -5.60 -0.64
C ASP A 394 10.86 -6.51 -1.52
N ALA A 395 9.59 -6.60 -1.20
CA ALA A 395 8.56 -7.20 -2.04
C ALA A 395 7.20 -6.57 -1.71
N ARG A 396 6.29 -6.53 -2.69
CA ARG A 396 4.94 -5.97 -2.50
C ARG A 396 3.91 -6.68 -3.34
N TRP A 397 2.78 -6.97 -2.71
CA TRP A 397 1.57 -7.38 -3.42
C TRP A 397 0.96 -6.20 -4.15
N PHE A 398 0.46 -6.42 -5.35
CA PHE A 398 -0.36 -5.47 -6.08
C PHE A 398 -1.40 -6.18 -6.94
N LEU A 399 -2.47 -5.47 -7.24
CA LEU A 399 -3.53 -5.91 -8.14
C LEU A 399 -3.35 -5.18 -9.47
N PRO A 400 -2.97 -5.86 -10.55
CA PRO A 400 -2.86 -5.22 -11.85
C PRO A 400 -4.20 -4.64 -12.29
N SER A 401 -4.24 -3.41 -12.77
CA SER A 401 -5.43 -2.70 -13.29
C SER A 401 -5.61 -2.88 -14.79
#